data_a7ca2c0b82e5086a3636cec8e530bb8e
#
_entry.id   a7ca2c0b82e5086a3636cec8e530bb8e
#
_cell.length_a   1.000
_cell.length_b   1.000
_cell.length_c   1.000
_cell.angle_alpha   90.00
_cell.angle_beta   90.00
_cell.angle_gamma   90.00
#
_symmetry.space_group_name_H-M   'P 1'
#
loop_
_entity.id
_entity.type
_entity.pdbx_description
1 polymer ?
#
loop_
_entity_poly.entity_id
_entity_poly.type
_entity_poly.pdbx_seq_one_letter_code
_entity_poly.pdbx_strand_id
1 'polypeptide(L)'
;PYELTHQGVSFTDPKSRSWKYFSDIPYPGAPEHFDESFRIIAANIAADRSLATDLRAQLTTEAKASLTRYLAANPGRKTIRSHFEAVSSWAKANGIGPDRIFLGEFGVTRTYGPYKASPPQPLENWLGDVRQEAEARGFGWAFWALSGYGGMSLIETDESVAFDRPTIAALGLKSR
;
A
#
# COMPACT_ATOMS: atom_id res chain seq x y z
N PRO A 1 -8.25 0.82 3.24
CA PRO A 1 -6.93 0.29 3.58
C PRO A 1 -6.16 -0.23 2.37
N TYR A 2 -6.80 -1.02 1.47
CA TYR A 2 -6.11 -1.59 0.29
C TYR A 2 -5.54 -0.53 -0.66
N GLU A 3 -6.19 0.61 -0.80
CA GLU A 3 -5.69 1.73 -1.60
C GLU A 3 -4.35 2.26 -1.10
N LEU A 4 -4.09 2.18 0.20
CA LEU A 4 -2.82 2.56 0.81
C LEU A 4 -1.81 1.39 0.80
N THR A 5 -2.28 0.13 0.96
CA THR A 5 -1.39 -1.05 0.98
C THR A 5 -0.79 -1.36 -0.38
N HIS A 6 -1.49 -1.02 -1.44
CA HIS A 6 -1.03 -1.20 -2.81
C HIS A 6 -0.67 0.13 -3.47
N GLN A 7 -0.47 1.18 -2.68
CA GLN A 7 -0.10 2.52 -3.14
C GLN A 7 -1.00 3.05 -4.26
N GLY A 8 -2.31 2.90 -4.09
CA GLY A 8 -3.30 3.27 -5.08
C GLY A 8 -3.67 2.13 -6.03
N VAL A 9 -3.00 0.99 -5.98
CA VAL A 9 -3.40 -0.19 -6.74
C VAL A 9 -4.44 -0.96 -5.95
N SER A 10 -5.68 -0.96 -6.40
CA SER A 10 -6.74 -1.83 -5.89
C SER A 10 -6.90 -3.05 -6.79
N PHE A 11 -6.62 -4.23 -6.26
CA PHE A 11 -6.95 -5.48 -6.96
C PHE A 11 -8.46 -5.71 -7.05
N THR A 12 -9.25 -4.93 -6.31
CA THR A 12 -10.69 -5.15 -6.19
C THR A 12 -11.54 -4.31 -7.12
N ASP A 13 -10.95 -3.30 -7.81
CA ASP A 13 -11.68 -2.53 -8.82
C ASP A 13 -11.30 -2.97 -10.23
N PRO A 14 -12.08 -3.89 -10.84
CA PRO A 14 -11.84 -4.32 -12.22
C PRO A 14 -12.03 -3.19 -13.25
N LYS A 15 -12.56 -2.02 -12.84
CA LYS A 15 -12.77 -0.86 -13.69
C LYS A 15 -11.54 0.04 -13.78
N SER A 16 -10.62 -0.06 -12.82
CA SER A 16 -9.43 0.79 -12.80
C SER A 16 -8.25 0.13 -13.53
N ARG A 17 -8.35 0.05 -14.84
CA ARG A 17 -7.31 -0.56 -15.70
C ARG A 17 -5.97 0.17 -15.63
N SER A 18 -5.96 1.45 -15.29
CA SER A 18 -4.75 2.27 -15.20
C SER A 18 -3.85 1.90 -14.00
N TRP A 19 -4.39 1.31 -12.97
CA TRP A 19 -3.69 1.09 -11.69
C TRP A 19 -2.50 0.14 -11.77
N LYS A 20 -2.49 -0.79 -12.71
CA LYS A 20 -1.33 -1.67 -12.94
C LYS A 20 -0.05 -0.92 -13.35
N TYR A 21 -0.17 0.34 -13.77
CA TYR A 21 0.96 1.18 -14.17
C TYR A 21 1.47 2.09 -13.05
N PHE A 22 0.79 2.07 -11.88
CA PHE A 22 1.22 2.85 -10.73
C PHE A 22 2.43 2.19 -10.09
N SER A 23 3.56 2.86 -10.12
CA SER A 23 4.79 2.47 -9.44
C SER A 23 5.46 3.67 -8.82
N ASP A 24 6.28 3.42 -7.81
CA ASP A 24 7.04 4.44 -7.10
C ASP A 24 6.18 5.57 -6.52
N ILE A 25 4.95 5.24 -6.09
CA ILE A 25 4.05 6.20 -5.47
C ILE A 25 4.50 6.47 -4.03
N PRO A 26 4.74 7.73 -3.66
CA PRO A 26 5.26 8.08 -2.34
C PRO A 26 4.24 7.84 -1.21
N TYR A 27 4.77 7.47 -0.05
CA TYR A 27 4.03 7.48 1.22
C TYR A 27 4.92 8.09 2.31
N PRO A 28 4.46 9.12 3.04
CA PRO A 28 3.19 9.83 2.84
C PRO A 28 3.07 10.47 1.45
N GLY A 29 1.84 10.52 0.92
CA GLY A 29 1.54 11.17 -0.35
C GLY A 29 1.19 12.65 -0.14
N ALA A 30 1.62 13.51 -1.06
CA ALA A 30 1.29 14.94 -1.03
C ALA A 30 1.21 15.51 -2.45
N PRO A 31 0.45 16.61 -2.67
CA PRO A 31 0.25 17.18 -4.01
C PRO A 31 1.53 17.49 -4.77
N GLU A 32 2.59 17.89 -4.09
CA GLU A 32 3.90 18.20 -4.68
C GLU A 32 4.58 16.99 -5.35
N HIS A 33 4.18 15.77 -5.03
CA HIS A 33 4.69 14.56 -5.66
C HIS A 33 4.05 14.25 -7.03
N PHE A 34 3.08 15.07 -7.47
CA PHE A 34 2.26 14.74 -8.64
C PHE A 34 3.08 14.59 -9.90
N ASP A 35 3.91 15.57 -10.23
CA ASP A 35 4.60 15.62 -11.53
C ASP A 35 5.54 14.43 -11.71
N GLU A 36 6.33 14.09 -10.70
CA GLU A 36 7.25 12.96 -10.76
C GLU A 36 6.51 11.62 -10.82
N SER A 37 5.51 11.42 -9.96
CA SER A 37 4.71 10.20 -9.96
C SER A 37 3.95 10.02 -11.29
N PHE A 38 3.38 11.11 -11.82
CA PHE A 38 2.68 11.03 -13.10
C PHE A 38 3.61 10.76 -14.28
N ARG A 39 4.81 11.33 -14.27
CA ARG A 39 5.84 11.06 -15.28
C ARG A 39 6.16 9.57 -15.34
N ILE A 40 6.33 8.91 -14.18
CA ILE A 40 6.63 7.48 -14.10
C ILE A 40 5.44 6.66 -14.63
N ILE A 41 4.23 6.95 -14.19
CA ILE A 41 3.01 6.25 -14.62
C ILE A 41 2.81 6.38 -16.13
N ALA A 42 2.95 7.59 -16.66
CA ALA A 42 2.80 7.85 -18.10
C ALA A 42 3.86 7.08 -18.91
N ALA A 43 5.10 7.00 -18.43
CA ALA A 43 6.15 6.21 -19.07
C ALA A 43 5.82 4.71 -19.06
N ASN A 44 5.28 4.18 -17.96
CA ASN A 44 4.86 2.78 -17.85
C ASN A 44 3.73 2.46 -18.85
N ILE A 45 2.72 3.35 -18.98
CA ILE A 45 1.65 3.21 -19.96
C ILE A 45 2.20 3.26 -21.40
N ALA A 46 3.12 4.18 -21.67
CA ALA A 46 3.73 4.33 -22.98
C ALA A 46 4.58 3.11 -23.38
N ALA A 47 5.22 2.47 -22.43
CA ALA A 47 6.04 1.28 -22.64
C ALA A 47 5.23 0.01 -22.96
N ASP A 48 3.96 -0.04 -22.59
CA ASP A 48 3.08 -1.19 -22.88
C ASP A 48 2.69 -1.22 -24.37
N ARG A 49 3.44 -2.02 -25.13
CA ARG A 49 3.24 -2.15 -26.59
C ARG A 49 1.96 -2.88 -26.98
N SER A 50 1.29 -3.54 -26.04
CA SER A 50 0.03 -4.25 -26.28
C SER A 50 -1.18 -3.32 -26.37
N LEU A 51 -1.03 -2.06 -25.95
CA LEU A 51 -2.12 -1.07 -25.94
C LEU A 51 -2.34 -0.43 -27.30
N ALA A 52 -3.61 -0.43 -27.76
CA ALA A 52 -4.05 0.43 -28.84
C ALA A 52 -3.92 1.92 -28.45
N THR A 53 -3.75 2.80 -29.42
CA THR A 53 -3.52 4.23 -29.20
C THR A 53 -4.62 4.89 -28.36
N ASP A 54 -5.89 4.62 -28.71
CA ASP A 54 -7.04 5.20 -28.00
C ASP A 54 -7.12 4.73 -26.56
N LEU A 55 -6.87 3.43 -26.32
CA LEU A 55 -6.85 2.88 -24.96
C LEU A 55 -5.69 3.46 -24.14
N ARG A 56 -4.54 3.69 -24.75
CA ARG A 56 -3.40 4.35 -24.08
C ARG A 56 -3.76 5.77 -23.62
N ALA A 57 -4.40 6.55 -24.48
CA ALA A 57 -4.85 7.91 -24.15
C ALA A 57 -5.88 7.90 -23.02
N GLN A 58 -6.85 6.99 -23.07
CA GLN A 58 -7.84 6.80 -22.02
C GLN A 58 -7.18 6.45 -20.68
N LEU A 59 -6.29 5.44 -20.65
CA LEU A 59 -5.59 5.01 -19.44
C LEU A 59 -4.73 6.12 -18.84
N THR A 60 -4.08 6.92 -19.67
CA THR A 60 -3.30 8.08 -19.20
C THR A 60 -4.20 9.11 -18.52
N THR A 61 -5.38 9.38 -19.07
CA THR A 61 -6.37 10.30 -18.47
C THR A 61 -6.90 9.76 -17.14
N GLU A 62 -7.27 8.48 -17.10
CA GLU A 62 -7.73 7.80 -15.88
C GLU A 62 -6.65 7.80 -14.77
N ALA A 63 -5.41 7.50 -15.15
CA ALA A 63 -4.28 7.51 -14.22
C ALA A 63 -4.04 8.89 -13.63
N LYS A 64 -4.06 9.93 -14.46
CA LYS A 64 -3.93 11.33 -14.02
C LYS A 64 -5.00 11.69 -12.99
N ALA A 65 -6.26 11.39 -13.29
CA ALA A 65 -7.37 11.68 -12.38
C ALA A 65 -7.26 10.90 -11.06
N SER A 66 -6.86 9.63 -11.11
CA SER A 66 -6.70 8.79 -9.92
C SER A 66 -5.54 9.26 -9.04
N LEU A 67 -4.39 9.58 -9.62
CA LEU A 67 -3.24 10.12 -8.90
C LEU A 67 -3.57 11.48 -8.26
N THR A 68 -4.26 12.37 -9.00
CA THR A 68 -4.69 13.67 -8.45
C THR A 68 -5.55 13.49 -7.20
N ARG A 69 -6.56 12.60 -7.26
CA ARG A 69 -7.40 12.32 -6.07
C ARG A 69 -6.62 11.75 -4.91
N TYR A 70 -5.72 10.79 -5.18
CA TYR A 70 -4.89 10.16 -4.17
C TYR A 70 -4.02 11.20 -3.44
N LEU A 71 -3.26 11.99 -4.19
CA LEU A 71 -2.34 12.98 -3.61
C LEU A 71 -3.08 14.15 -2.95
N ALA A 72 -4.21 14.59 -3.50
CA ALA A 72 -5.05 15.63 -2.89
C ALA A 72 -5.63 15.20 -1.54
N ALA A 73 -5.87 13.89 -1.35
CA ALA A 73 -6.28 13.35 -0.06
C ALA A 73 -5.14 13.38 0.99
N ASN A 74 -3.92 13.69 0.57
CA ASN A 74 -2.72 13.77 1.42
C ASN A 74 -2.58 12.53 2.32
N PRO A 75 -2.51 11.31 1.72
CA PRO A 75 -2.53 10.06 2.47
C PRO A 75 -1.27 9.91 3.31
N GLY A 76 -1.47 9.55 4.56
CA GLY A 76 -0.40 9.37 5.53
C GLY A 76 -0.94 8.75 6.81
N ARG A 77 -0.13 8.78 7.87
CA ARG A 77 -0.49 8.20 9.17
C ARG A 77 -1.83 8.70 9.71
N LYS A 78 -2.17 9.97 9.49
CA LYS A 78 -3.46 10.55 9.90
C LYS A 78 -4.64 9.81 9.26
N THR A 79 -4.52 9.44 7.99
CA THR A 79 -5.56 8.67 7.29
C THR A 79 -5.71 7.27 7.89
N ILE A 80 -4.59 6.58 8.15
CA ILE A 80 -4.60 5.28 8.83
C ILE A 80 -5.28 5.42 10.20
N ARG A 81 -4.85 6.39 10.98
CA ARG A 81 -5.41 6.69 12.31
C ARG A 81 -6.92 6.84 12.28
N SER A 82 -7.48 7.60 11.34
CA SER A 82 -8.93 7.83 11.27
C SER A 82 -9.72 6.54 11.05
N HIS A 83 -9.19 5.59 10.28
CA HIS A 83 -9.81 4.27 10.11
C HIS A 83 -9.80 3.46 11.41
N PHE A 84 -8.69 3.45 12.13
CA PHE A 84 -8.60 2.75 13.42
C PHE A 84 -9.47 3.42 14.49
N GLU A 85 -9.62 4.74 14.48
CA GLU A 85 -10.55 5.49 15.36
C GLU A 85 -11.99 5.10 15.10
N ALA A 86 -12.39 4.93 13.85
CA ALA A 86 -13.72 4.45 13.50
C ALA A 86 -14.00 3.06 14.08
N VAL A 87 -13.04 2.13 13.96
CA VAL A 87 -13.14 0.78 14.55
C VAL A 87 -13.20 0.85 16.08
N SER A 88 -12.36 1.68 16.70
CA SER A 88 -12.35 1.86 18.17
C SER A 88 -13.68 2.40 18.69
N SER A 89 -14.24 3.38 17.98
CA SER A 89 -15.53 3.98 18.32
C SER A 89 -16.67 2.96 18.22
N TRP A 90 -16.67 2.17 17.14
CA TRP A 90 -17.64 1.08 16.96
C TRP A 90 -17.50 0.02 18.06
N ALA A 91 -16.29 -0.43 18.38
CA ALA A 91 -16.04 -1.43 19.41
C ALA A 91 -16.53 -0.95 20.77
N LYS A 92 -16.22 0.30 21.14
CA LYS A 92 -16.68 0.93 22.39
C LYS A 92 -18.20 0.99 22.46
N ALA A 93 -18.86 1.39 21.37
CA ALA A 93 -20.32 1.47 21.32
C ALA A 93 -21.01 0.09 21.48
N ASN A 94 -20.30 -0.99 21.15
CA ASN A 94 -20.80 -2.37 21.27
C ASN A 94 -20.24 -3.13 22.49
N GLY A 95 -19.56 -2.45 23.41
CA GLY A 95 -19.01 -3.09 24.62
C GLY A 95 -17.88 -4.09 24.35
N ILE A 96 -17.17 -3.94 23.21
CA ILE A 96 -16.06 -4.82 22.81
C ILE A 96 -14.75 -4.20 23.27
N GLY A 97 -14.00 -4.96 24.09
CA GLY A 97 -12.65 -4.55 24.52
C GLY A 97 -11.65 -4.52 23.37
N PRO A 98 -10.64 -3.63 23.41
CA PRO A 98 -9.65 -3.50 22.34
C PRO A 98 -8.83 -4.78 22.12
N ASP A 99 -8.60 -5.57 23.16
CA ASP A 99 -7.95 -6.88 23.14
C ASP A 99 -8.69 -7.94 22.32
N ARG A 100 -9.95 -7.68 21.99
CA ARG A 100 -10.79 -8.53 21.14
C ARG A 100 -10.83 -8.07 19.69
N ILE A 101 -10.13 -6.99 19.35
CA ILE A 101 -9.99 -6.50 17.98
C ILE A 101 -8.69 -7.04 17.39
N PHE A 102 -8.79 -7.62 16.22
CA PHE A 102 -7.66 -8.19 15.53
C PHE A 102 -7.61 -7.73 14.06
N LEU A 103 -6.53 -7.07 13.67
CA LEU A 103 -6.21 -6.76 12.28
C LEU A 103 -5.64 -8.02 11.62
N GLY A 104 -6.52 -8.83 11.02
CA GLY A 104 -6.17 -10.16 10.51
C GLY A 104 -5.20 -10.16 9.33
N GLU A 105 -5.10 -9.05 8.63
CA GLU A 105 -4.26 -8.94 7.44
C GLU A 105 -3.86 -7.48 7.18
N PHE A 106 -2.56 -7.25 7.02
CA PHE A 106 -2.03 -6.06 6.34
C PHE A 106 -0.66 -6.37 5.75
N GLY A 107 -0.35 -5.72 4.64
CA GLY A 107 0.91 -5.88 3.92
C GLY A 107 1.02 -4.87 2.80
N VAL A 108 2.16 -4.80 2.16
CA VAL A 108 2.42 -3.90 1.03
C VAL A 108 3.10 -4.65 -0.09
N THR A 109 2.56 -4.49 -1.30
CA THR A 109 3.14 -5.08 -2.51
C THR A 109 4.40 -4.31 -2.91
N ARG A 110 5.53 -5.01 -3.06
CA ARG A 110 6.80 -4.42 -3.53
C ARG A 110 6.92 -4.40 -5.03
N THR A 111 6.22 -5.32 -5.71
CA THR A 111 6.25 -5.45 -7.16
C THR A 111 4.87 -5.79 -7.67
N TYR A 112 4.53 -5.24 -8.83
CA TYR A 112 3.31 -5.58 -9.54
C TYR A 112 3.64 -5.83 -11.02
N GLY A 113 3.63 -7.10 -11.42
CA GLY A 113 4.09 -7.49 -12.75
C GLY A 113 5.52 -7.01 -13.01
N PRO A 114 5.77 -6.28 -14.11
CA PRO A 114 7.10 -5.73 -14.42
C PRO A 114 7.42 -4.44 -13.65
N TYR A 115 6.47 -3.89 -12.88
CA TYR A 115 6.62 -2.59 -12.21
C TYR A 115 6.88 -2.76 -10.72
N LYS A 116 7.76 -1.92 -10.19
CA LYS A 116 7.95 -1.80 -8.74
C LYS A 116 6.76 -1.03 -8.16
N ALA A 117 6.11 -1.59 -7.16
CA ALA A 117 4.98 -0.93 -6.53
C ALA A 117 5.41 0.24 -5.65
N SER A 118 6.53 0.12 -4.95
CA SER A 118 7.02 1.14 -4.04
C SER A 118 8.52 1.12 -3.86
N PRO A 119 9.15 2.31 -3.66
CA PRO A 119 10.48 2.37 -3.05
C PRO A 119 10.44 1.76 -1.64
N PRO A 120 11.57 1.22 -1.13
CA PRO A 120 11.61 0.60 0.20
C PRO A 120 11.11 1.50 1.32
N GLN A 121 11.57 2.75 1.40
CA GLN A 121 11.26 3.66 2.50
C GLN A 121 9.76 4.00 2.67
N PRO A 122 9.00 4.36 1.62
CA PRO A 122 7.55 4.55 1.74
C PRO A 122 6.81 3.31 2.22
N LEU A 123 7.24 2.13 1.78
CA LEU A 123 6.70 0.83 2.19
C LEU A 123 6.91 0.60 3.69
N GLU A 124 8.13 0.80 4.18
CA GLU A 124 8.48 0.65 5.59
C GLU A 124 7.71 1.65 6.47
N ASN A 125 7.60 2.90 6.03
CA ASN A 125 6.84 3.93 6.73
C ASN A 125 5.37 3.52 6.88
N TRP A 126 4.75 3.04 5.80
CA TRP A 126 3.35 2.61 5.83
C TRP A 126 3.12 1.41 6.78
N LEU A 127 3.98 0.39 6.71
CA LEU A 127 3.92 -0.79 7.58
C LEU A 127 4.08 -0.38 9.06
N GLY A 128 5.06 0.48 9.33
CA GLY A 128 5.30 1.00 10.67
C GLY A 128 4.10 1.79 11.22
N ASP A 129 3.48 2.62 10.39
CA ASP A 129 2.32 3.42 10.77
C ASP A 129 1.09 2.54 11.07
N VAL A 130 0.81 1.53 10.23
CA VAL A 130 -0.31 0.60 10.48
C VAL A 130 -0.10 -0.17 11.78
N ARG A 131 1.07 -0.76 11.98
CA ARG A 131 1.41 -1.47 13.22
C ARG A 131 1.25 -0.59 14.43
N GLN A 132 1.85 0.60 14.43
CA GLN A 132 1.83 1.52 15.57
C GLN A 132 0.40 2.00 15.88
N GLU A 133 -0.44 2.24 14.88
CA GLU A 133 -1.83 2.64 15.12
C GLU A 133 -2.68 1.49 15.69
N ALA A 134 -2.40 0.24 15.31
CA ALA A 134 -3.01 -0.94 15.92
C ALA A 134 -2.58 -1.11 17.39
N GLU A 135 -1.27 -1.12 17.65
CA GLU A 135 -0.69 -1.31 18.98
C GLU A 135 -1.09 -0.20 19.97
N ALA A 136 -1.12 1.07 19.51
CA ALA A 136 -1.53 2.19 20.35
C ALA A 136 -2.98 2.08 20.85
N ARG A 137 -3.79 1.23 20.21
CA ARG A 137 -5.18 0.95 20.60
C ARG A 137 -5.36 -0.40 21.31
N GLY A 138 -4.29 -1.16 21.49
CA GLY A 138 -4.34 -2.50 22.06
C GLY A 138 -4.94 -3.55 21.13
N PHE A 139 -4.93 -3.32 19.82
CA PHE A 139 -5.40 -4.28 18.82
C PHE A 139 -4.30 -5.30 18.52
N GLY A 140 -4.68 -6.58 18.39
CA GLY A 140 -3.81 -7.59 17.81
C GLY A 140 -3.68 -7.39 16.30
N TRP A 141 -2.59 -7.91 15.72
CA TRP A 141 -2.38 -7.83 14.29
C TRP A 141 -1.61 -9.02 13.71
N ALA A 142 -1.81 -9.29 12.43
CA ALA A 142 -1.00 -10.21 11.65
C ALA A 142 -0.57 -9.57 10.35
N PHE A 143 0.70 -9.75 10.00
CA PHE A 143 1.26 -9.31 8.73
C PHE A 143 0.99 -10.35 7.63
N TRP A 144 0.64 -9.92 6.46
CA TRP A 144 0.51 -10.73 5.27
C TRP A 144 1.71 -10.49 4.35
N ALA A 145 2.63 -11.50 4.19
CA ALA A 145 2.62 -12.82 4.78
C ALA A 145 4.05 -13.26 5.13
N LEU A 146 4.20 -14.44 5.73
CA LEU A 146 5.52 -15.02 6.01
C LEU A 146 6.26 -15.30 4.70
N SER A 147 5.61 -15.96 3.74
CA SER A 147 6.12 -16.23 2.40
C SER A 147 4.96 -16.16 1.39
N GLY A 148 5.24 -15.95 0.11
CA GLY A 148 4.25 -16.06 -0.96
C GLY A 148 4.09 -14.84 -1.85
N TYR A 149 2.92 -14.61 -2.32
CA TYR A 149 2.53 -13.80 -3.47
C TYR A 149 2.89 -12.31 -3.42
N GLY A 150 3.26 -11.77 -4.59
CA GLY A 150 3.25 -10.32 -4.86
C GLY A 150 4.32 -9.51 -4.14
N GLY A 151 5.38 -10.14 -3.64
CA GLY A 151 6.44 -9.43 -2.93
C GLY A 151 6.00 -8.85 -1.58
N MET A 152 4.97 -9.40 -0.95
CA MET A 152 4.50 -9.05 0.39
C MET A 152 5.08 -9.97 1.47
N SER A 153 6.16 -10.68 1.19
CA SER A 153 6.72 -11.70 2.09
C SER A 153 7.70 -11.11 3.09
N LEU A 154 7.75 -11.71 4.29
CA LEU A 154 8.85 -11.50 5.24
C LEU A 154 10.14 -12.21 4.82
N ILE A 155 10.02 -13.27 4.01
CA ILE A 155 11.13 -14.03 3.47
C ILE A 155 11.43 -13.50 2.07
N GLU A 156 12.71 -13.22 1.78
CA GLU A 156 13.12 -12.59 0.52
C GLU A 156 12.79 -13.46 -0.70
N THR A 157 12.98 -14.76 -0.58
CA THR A 157 12.60 -15.75 -1.62
C THR A 157 12.15 -17.05 -0.96
N ASP A 158 11.37 -17.86 -1.68
CA ASP A 158 10.94 -19.19 -1.19
C ASP A 158 12.11 -20.16 -1.00
N GLU A 159 13.26 -19.89 -1.64
CA GLU A 159 14.49 -20.68 -1.54
C GLU A 159 15.44 -20.15 -0.44
N SER A 160 15.22 -18.94 0.04
CA SER A 160 16.02 -18.26 1.03
C SER A 160 15.25 -18.15 2.34
N VAL A 161 15.80 -18.67 3.43
CA VAL A 161 15.32 -18.39 4.79
C VAL A 161 15.76 -17.02 5.31
N ALA A 162 16.31 -16.15 4.46
CA ALA A 162 16.69 -14.79 4.84
C ALA A 162 15.45 -13.90 4.96
N PHE A 163 15.29 -13.29 6.12
CA PHE A 163 14.23 -12.33 6.35
C PHE A 163 14.53 -10.99 5.68
N ASP A 164 13.49 -10.37 5.12
CA ASP A 164 13.54 -8.98 4.67
C ASP A 164 13.69 -8.05 5.89
N ARG A 165 14.92 -7.66 6.16
CA ARG A 165 15.28 -6.86 7.32
C ARG A 165 14.53 -5.53 7.43
N PRO A 166 14.35 -4.75 6.35
CA PRO A 166 13.56 -3.53 6.38
C PRO A 166 12.12 -3.77 6.86
N THR A 167 11.44 -4.79 6.33
CA THR A 167 10.07 -5.13 6.76
C THR A 167 10.05 -5.58 8.22
N ILE A 168 10.99 -6.42 8.65
CA ILE A 168 11.12 -6.84 10.06
C ILE A 168 11.26 -5.63 10.97
N ALA A 169 12.11 -4.67 10.61
CA ALA A 169 12.32 -3.45 11.39
C ALA A 169 11.04 -2.58 11.43
N ALA A 170 10.37 -2.39 10.30
CA ALA A 170 9.11 -1.64 10.22
C ALA A 170 8.00 -2.27 11.08
N LEU A 171 7.97 -3.61 11.13
CA LEU A 171 7.06 -4.36 12.00
C LEU A 171 7.51 -4.40 13.47
N GLY A 172 8.64 -3.77 13.83
CA GLY A 172 9.16 -3.76 15.19
C GLY A 172 9.58 -5.14 15.70
N LEU A 173 9.78 -6.09 14.82
CA LEU A 173 10.22 -7.43 15.13
C LEU A 173 11.74 -7.46 15.29
N LYS A 174 12.24 -8.32 16.18
CA LYS A 174 13.69 -8.51 16.36
C LYS A 174 14.12 -9.72 15.53
N SER A 175 15.03 -9.51 14.58
CA SER A 175 15.80 -10.62 14.02
C SER A 175 16.77 -11.11 15.11
N ARG A 176 16.61 -12.32 15.56
CA ARG A 176 17.62 -13.00 16.38
C ARG A 176 18.78 -13.45 15.51
#